data_5546720f9f2e976b9d845b8624cca36f
#
_entry.id   5546720f9f2e976b9d845b8624cca36f
#
_cell.length_a   1.000
_cell.length_b   1.000
_cell.length_c   1.000
_cell.angle_alpha   90.00
_cell.angle_beta   90.00
_cell.angle_gamma   90.00
#
_symmetry.space_group_name_H-M   'P 1'
#
loop_
_entity.id
_entity.type
_entity.pdbx_description
1 polymer ?
#
loop_
_entity_poly.entity_id
_entity_poly.type
_entity_poly.pdbx_seq_one_letter_code
_entity_poly.pdbx_strand_id
1 'polypeptide(L)'
;MKQIYILSLLLIGILTGCGSNKKDTKAETQRMFQLESVDENTGLQRMQVSQIKQEITCRGKKFQLSVERTPDDKLPQVKSDMGLFVDNSIKVKITRENGTVLFEKTFTKNDFAAHLPAKYLKRSVLEGLVFDDVRTNENKELTLAASVSYPMTDLYIPFILVVSQDGKLSISKDEDMGEMTFLKEENE
;
A
#
# COMPACT_ATOMS: atom_id res chain seq x y z
N MET A 1 2.58 51.13 63.49
CA MET A 1 1.47 51.04 62.52
C MET A 1 2.08 50.92 61.16
N LYS A 2 2.07 49.75 60.57
CA LYS A 2 1.95 49.48 59.13
C LYS A 2 2.46 48.07 58.89
N GLN A 3 1.52 47.24 58.51
CA GLN A 3 1.71 45.82 58.23
C GLN A 3 2.46 45.65 56.91
N ILE A 4 3.43 44.77 56.94
CA ILE A 4 4.16 44.34 55.71
C ILE A 4 3.53 43.01 55.30
N TYR A 5 2.86 43.01 54.14
CA TYR A 5 2.36 41.79 53.53
C TYR A 5 3.48 41.21 52.65
N ILE A 6 3.94 40.04 53.06
CA ILE A 6 4.86 39.22 52.28
C ILE A 6 4.02 38.44 51.27
N LEU A 7 4.08 38.85 50.02
CA LEU A 7 3.45 38.13 48.89
C LEU A 7 4.41 37.06 48.40
N SER A 8 4.12 35.80 48.78
CA SER A 8 4.83 34.64 48.27
C SER A 8 4.44 34.39 46.80
N LEU A 9 5.35 34.66 45.86
CA LEU A 9 5.14 34.43 44.44
C LEU A 9 5.48 32.95 44.10
N LEU A 10 4.44 32.16 43.96
CA LEU A 10 4.57 30.75 43.53
C LEU A 10 4.89 30.71 42.04
N LEU A 11 6.13 30.40 41.69
CA LEU A 11 6.58 30.28 40.31
C LEU A 11 6.13 28.90 39.76
N ILE A 12 5.02 28.87 39.07
CA ILE A 12 4.57 27.66 38.33
C ILE A 12 5.33 27.62 37.01
N GLY A 13 6.33 26.77 36.96
CA GLY A 13 7.04 26.45 35.71
C GLY A 13 6.16 25.63 34.79
N ILE A 14 5.67 26.26 33.72
CA ILE A 14 5.01 25.54 32.62
C ILE A 14 6.08 24.93 31.74
N LEU A 15 6.32 23.64 31.95
CA LEU A 15 7.10 22.83 31.02
C LEU A 15 6.22 22.58 29.77
N THR A 16 6.35 23.44 28.77
CA THR A 16 5.85 23.16 27.42
C THR A 16 6.75 22.08 26.81
N GLY A 17 6.39 20.82 27.04
CA GLY A 17 6.96 19.71 26.30
C GLY A 17 6.55 19.81 24.82
N CYS A 18 7.46 20.24 23.95
CA CYS A 18 7.35 19.99 22.52
C CYS A 18 7.39 18.48 22.28
N GLY A 19 6.23 17.84 22.31
CA GLY A 19 6.04 16.52 21.77
C GLY A 19 6.13 16.61 20.23
N SER A 20 7.30 16.30 19.67
CA SER A 20 7.38 16.01 18.26
C SER A 20 6.55 14.76 18.01
N ASN A 21 5.38 14.92 17.38
CA ASN A 21 4.61 13.83 16.80
C ASN A 21 5.46 13.14 15.72
N LYS A 22 6.33 12.24 16.12
CA LYS A 22 6.74 11.13 15.25
C LYS A 22 5.45 10.30 15.08
N LYS A 23 4.69 10.57 14.02
CA LYS A 23 3.68 9.63 13.55
C LYS A 23 4.39 8.31 13.38
N ASP A 24 3.97 7.33 14.16
CA ASP A 24 4.51 5.99 14.14
C ASP A 24 4.28 5.38 12.76
N THR A 25 5.30 5.40 11.94
CA THR A 25 5.36 4.69 10.64
C THR A 25 5.04 3.21 10.81
N LYS A 26 5.30 2.64 12.00
CA LYS A 26 4.89 1.27 12.37
C LYS A 26 3.37 1.05 12.38
N ALA A 27 2.58 2.06 12.77
CA ALA A 27 1.13 1.93 12.83
C ALA A 27 0.48 1.94 11.42
N GLU A 28 1.11 2.61 10.44
CA GLU A 28 0.64 2.59 9.05
C GLU A 28 0.99 1.28 8.35
N THR A 29 2.18 0.70 8.60
CA THR A 29 2.58 -0.60 8.05
C THR A 29 1.71 -1.74 8.59
N GLN A 30 1.32 -1.70 9.87
CA GLN A 30 0.39 -2.68 10.45
C GLN A 30 -1.04 -2.56 9.91
N ARG A 31 -1.44 -1.41 9.36
CA ARG A 31 -2.77 -1.24 8.75
C ARG A 31 -2.90 -1.84 7.36
N MET A 32 -1.81 -2.07 6.65
CA MET A 32 -1.87 -2.63 5.29
C MET A 32 -2.33 -4.09 5.27
N PHE A 33 -1.94 -4.90 6.27
CA PHE A 33 -2.34 -6.30 6.36
C PHE A 33 -3.43 -6.52 7.42
N GLN A 34 -4.60 -5.91 7.24
CA GLN A 34 -5.75 -6.17 8.11
C GLN A 34 -6.51 -7.39 7.59
N LEU A 35 -6.56 -8.44 8.41
CA LEU A 35 -7.44 -9.56 8.16
C LEU A 35 -8.90 -9.15 8.43
N GLU A 36 -9.79 -9.49 7.51
CA GLU A 36 -11.23 -9.35 7.71
C GLU A 36 -11.77 -10.49 8.56
N SER A 37 -11.36 -11.73 8.21
CA SER A 37 -11.85 -12.93 8.85
C SER A 37 -10.86 -14.08 8.74
N VAL A 38 -10.97 -15.00 9.68
CA VAL A 38 -10.37 -16.32 9.65
C VAL A 38 -11.50 -17.32 9.75
N ASP A 39 -11.61 -18.23 8.79
CA ASP A 39 -12.57 -19.33 8.84
C ASP A 39 -12.13 -20.32 9.93
N GLU A 40 -12.95 -20.52 10.95
CA GLU A 40 -12.62 -21.34 12.12
C GLU A 40 -12.42 -22.83 11.79
N ASN A 41 -13.05 -23.33 10.72
CA ASN A 41 -12.97 -24.74 10.33
C ASN A 41 -11.76 -25.05 9.45
N THR A 42 -11.41 -24.13 8.55
CA THR A 42 -10.37 -24.33 7.53
C THR A 42 -9.09 -23.54 7.82
N GLY A 43 -9.14 -22.55 8.71
CA GLY A 43 -8.06 -21.61 8.96
C GLY A 43 -7.81 -20.65 7.78
N LEU A 44 -8.74 -20.60 6.80
CA LEU A 44 -8.61 -19.74 5.63
C LEU A 44 -8.76 -18.27 6.02
N GLN A 45 -7.75 -17.48 5.69
CA GLN A 45 -7.64 -16.07 6.06
C GLN A 45 -7.97 -15.18 4.87
N ARG A 46 -8.67 -14.06 5.12
CA ARG A 46 -9.05 -13.07 4.10
C ARG A 46 -8.59 -11.69 4.53
N MET A 47 -8.03 -10.93 3.59
CA MET A 47 -7.75 -9.52 3.81
C MET A 47 -9.04 -8.70 3.73
N GLN A 48 -9.10 -7.58 4.44
CA GLN A 48 -10.24 -6.66 4.35
C GLN A 48 -10.38 -6.10 2.93
N VAL A 49 -11.62 -5.90 2.49
CA VAL A 49 -11.91 -5.10 1.30
C VAL A 49 -11.41 -3.67 1.54
N SER A 50 -10.69 -3.12 0.57
CA SER A 50 -10.20 -1.75 0.63
C SER A 50 -10.64 -1.00 -0.62
N GLN A 51 -11.21 0.20 -0.44
CA GLN A 51 -11.61 1.06 -1.54
C GLN A 51 -11.04 2.47 -1.34
N ILE A 52 -10.29 2.94 -2.33
CA ILE A 52 -9.73 4.30 -2.39
C ILE A 52 -10.35 4.99 -3.60
N LYS A 53 -10.92 6.18 -3.38
CA LYS A 53 -11.36 7.09 -4.44
C LYS A 53 -10.76 8.46 -4.17
N GLN A 54 -10.03 8.98 -5.14
CA GLN A 54 -9.35 10.27 -4.98
C GLN A 54 -9.22 11.01 -6.31
N GLU A 55 -9.20 12.34 -6.25
CA GLU A 55 -8.76 13.17 -7.36
C GLU A 55 -7.22 13.16 -7.38
N ILE A 56 -6.65 12.94 -8.57
CA ILE A 56 -5.21 12.96 -8.80
C ILE A 56 -4.90 13.92 -9.94
N THR A 57 -3.69 14.47 -9.94
CA THR A 57 -3.27 15.43 -10.96
C THR A 57 -2.01 14.94 -11.65
N CYS A 58 -1.97 15.05 -12.99
CA CYS A 58 -0.77 14.78 -13.78
C CYS A 58 -0.69 15.79 -14.93
N ARG A 59 0.46 16.46 -15.09
CA ARG A 59 0.67 17.52 -16.11
C ARG A 59 -0.42 18.61 -16.09
N GLY A 60 -0.89 18.99 -14.89
CA GLY A 60 -1.95 19.98 -14.73
C GLY A 60 -3.36 19.53 -15.12
N LYS A 61 -3.54 18.26 -15.50
CA LYS A 61 -4.85 17.67 -15.78
C LYS A 61 -5.33 16.87 -14.58
N LYS A 62 -6.62 16.95 -14.28
CA LYS A 62 -7.28 16.21 -13.21
C LYS A 62 -7.84 14.88 -13.71
N PHE A 63 -7.76 13.89 -12.84
CA PHE A 63 -8.33 12.56 -13.07
C PHE A 63 -8.99 12.08 -11.77
N GLN A 64 -9.99 11.20 -11.90
CA GLN A 64 -10.55 10.46 -10.78
C GLN A 64 -9.95 9.06 -10.78
N LEU A 65 -9.27 8.71 -9.70
CA LEU A 65 -8.73 7.37 -9.46
C LEU A 65 -9.65 6.60 -8.53
N SER A 66 -9.98 5.37 -8.88
CA SER A 66 -10.61 4.39 -8.00
C SER A 66 -9.74 3.13 -7.97
N VAL A 67 -9.38 2.70 -6.78
CA VAL A 67 -8.67 1.44 -6.51
C VAL A 67 -9.49 0.64 -5.52
N GLU A 68 -9.84 -0.59 -5.88
CA GLU A 68 -10.62 -1.50 -5.04
C GLU A 68 -9.92 -2.85 -4.94
N ARG A 69 -9.48 -3.23 -3.73
CA ARG A 69 -8.94 -4.56 -3.42
C ARG A 69 -10.01 -5.41 -2.78
N THR A 70 -10.19 -6.62 -3.31
CA THR A 70 -11.17 -7.60 -2.82
C THR A 70 -10.53 -8.98 -2.75
N PRO A 71 -10.65 -9.74 -1.65
CA PRO A 71 -10.35 -11.16 -1.64
C PRO A 71 -11.17 -11.88 -2.71
N ASP A 72 -10.54 -12.72 -3.53
CA ASP A 72 -11.18 -13.35 -4.68
C ASP A 72 -11.09 -14.88 -4.57
N ASP A 73 -12.21 -15.51 -4.19
CA ASP A 73 -12.32 -16.96 -4.01
C ASP A 73 -12.15 -17.76 -5.31
N LYS A 74 -12.16 -17.09 -6.47
CA LYS A 74 -11.91 -17.73 -7.77
C LYS A 74 -10.43 -17.92 -8.03
N LEU A 75 -9.56 -17.21 -7.30
CA LEU A 75 -8.13 -17.36 -7.40
C LEU A 75 -7.65 -18.57 -6.59
N PRO A 76 -6.52 -19.19 -6.97
CA PRO A 76 -5.92 -20.25 -6.17
C PRO A 76 -5.59 -19.76 -4.76
N GLN A 77 -5.91 -20.56 -3.76
CA GLN A 77 -5.53 -20.27 -2.38
C GLN A 77 -4.00 -20.26 -2.23
N VAL A 78 -3.54 -19.40 -1.34
CA VAL A 78 -2.11 -19.19 -1.07
C VAL A 78 -1.75 -19.88 0.23
N LYS A 79 -0.85 -20.87 0.17
CA LYS A 79 -0.26 -21.50 1.35
C LYS A 79 1.10 -20.86 1.65
N SER A 80 1.21 -20.23 2.80
CA SER A 80 2.44 -19.65 3.35
C SER A 80 2.77 -20.26 4.71
N ASP A 81 3.90 -19.87 5.29
CA ASP A 81 4.27 -20.29 6.65
C ASP A 81 3.34 -19.70 7.71
N MET A 82 2.61 -18.62 7.37
CA MET A 82 1.65 -17.95 8.24
C MET A 82 0.21 -18.50 8.11
N GLY A 83 0.00 -19.52 7.27
CA GLY A 83 -1.29 -20.17 7.10
C GLY A 83 -1.80 -20.21 5.66
N LEU A 84 -3.11 -20.35 5.53
CA LEU A 84 -3.82 -20.42 4.26
C LEU A 84 -4.57 -19.11 4.00
N PHE A 85 -4.41 -18.54 2.81
CA PHE A 85 -4.97 -17.23 2.47
C PHE A 85 -5.77 -17.27 1.17
N VAL A 86 -6.82 -16.46 1.10
CA VAL A 86 -7.44 -16.07 -0.16
C VAL A 86 -6.58 -14.97 -0.79
N ASP A 87 -6.25 -15.13 -2.07
CA ASP A 87 -5.55 -14.09 -2.82
C ASP A 87 -6.52 -12.95 -3.19
N ASN A 88 -5.98 -11.80 -3.59
CA ASN A 88 -6.77 -10.63 -3.90
C ASN A 88 -6.79 -10.33 -5.40
N SER A 89 -7.90 -9.76 -5.84
CA SER A 89 -7.98 -8.99 -7.07
C SER A 89 -8.04 -7.49 -6.73
N ILE A 90 -7.37 -6.65 -7.55
CA ILE A 90 -7.37 -5.19 -7.39
C ILE A 90 -7.88 -4.54 -8.66
N LYS A 91 -9.06 -3.95 -8.58
CA LYS A 91 -9.63 -3.18 -9.69
C LYS A 91 -9.13 -1.74 -9.64
N VAL A 92 -8.52 -1.28 -10.72
CA VAL A 92 -8.08 0.10 -10.91
C VAL A 92 -8.88 0.73 -12.03
N LYS A 93 -9.39 1.94 -11.79
CA LYS A 93 -10.06 2.76 -12.81
C LYS A 93 -9.58 4.20 -12.71
N ILE A 94 -9.14 4.74 -13.85
CA ILE A 94 -8.74 6.15 -13.99
C ILE A 94 -9.66 6.79 -15.02
N THR A 95 -10.33 7.86 -14.60
CA THR A 95 -11.31 8.58 -15.42
C THR A 95 -10.85 10.03 -15.60
N ARG A 96 -10.92 10.55 -16.81
CA ARG A 96 -10.63 11.96 -17.11
C ARG A 96 -11.72 12.86 -16.54
N GLU A 97 -11.41 14.14 -16.37
CA GLU A 97 -12.36 15.16 -15.89
C GLU A 97 -13.67 15.21 -16.68
N ASN A 98 -13.62 14.93 -17.97
CA ASN A 98 -14.80 14.87 -18.84
C ASN A 98 -15.61 13.56 -18.72
N GLY A 99 -15.28 12.70 -17.76
CA GLY A 99 -15.97 11.42 -17.50
C GLY A 99 -15.52 10.25 -18.39
N THR A 100 -14.63 10.45 -19.37
CA THR A 100 -14.13 9.33 -20.19
C THR A 100 -13.11 8.50 -19.43
N VAL A 101 -13.19 7.17 -19.57
CA VAL A 101 -12.23 6.24 -18.96
C VAL A 101 -10.91 6.34 -19.72
N LEU A 102 -9.83 6.63 -18.99
CA LEU A 102 -8.47 6.56 -19.51
C LEU A 102 -7.92 5.13 -19.40
N PHE A 103 -8.13 4.50 -18.25
CA PHE A 103 -7.61 3.18 -17.94
C PHE A 103 -8.57 2.45 -17.01
N GLU A 104 -8.79 1.16 -17.26
CA GLU A 104 -9.52 0.28 -16.35
C GLU A 104 -8.97 -1.14 -16.48
N LYS A 105 -8.55 -1.73 -15.37
CA LYS A 105 -8.05 -3.11 -15.32
C LYS A 105 -8.23 -3.70 -13.92
N THR A 106 -8.52 -4.99 -13.86
CA THR A 106 -8.43 -5.79 -12.64
C THR A 106 -7.12 -6.56 -12.66
N PHE A 107 -6.31 -6.34 -11.64
CA PHE A 107 -5.02 -6.96 -11.43
C PHE A 107 -5.15 -8.16 -10.51
N THR A 108 -4.35 -9.17 -10.77
CA THR A 108 -4.03 -10.27 -9.88
C THR A 108 -2.51 -10.37 -9.74
N LYS A 109 -1.97 -11.15 -8.79
CA LYS A 109 -0.52 -11.33 -8.71
C LYS A 109 0.11 -11.91 -9.98
N ASN A 110 -0.68 -12.61 -10.82
CA ASN A 110 -0.20 -13.16 -12.09
C ASN A 110 0.20 -12.09 -13.11
N ASP A 111 -0.32 -10.86 -12.99
CA ASP A 111 0.12 -9.74 -13.82
C ASP A 111 1.58 -9.35 -13.58
N PHE A 112 2.14 -9.78 -12.45
CA PHE A 112 3.53 -9.54 -12.03
C PHE A 112 4.44 -10.76 -12.22
N ALA A 113 3.91 -11.89 -12.69
CA ALA A 113 4.61 -13.18 -12.75
C ALA A 113 5.91 -13.16 -13.57
N ALA A 114 5.99 -12.32 -14.63
CA ALA A 114 7.19 -12.18 -15.45
C ALA A 114 8.41 -11.61 -14.67
N HIS A 115 8.15 -10.98 -13.52
CA HIS A 115 9.17 -10.34 -12.69
C HIS A 115 9.44 -11.07 -11.36
N LEU A 116 8.79 -12.21 -11.12
CA LEU A 116 8.83 -12.93 -9.85
C LEU A 116 9.30 -14.37 -10.02
N PRO A 117 10.15 -14.90 -9.10
CA PRO A 117 10.41 -16.33 -9.04
C PRO A 117 9.11 -17.11 -8.83
N ALA A 118 8.95 -18.23 -9.54
CA ALA A 118 7.73 -19.04 -9.47
C ALA A 118 7.41 -19.54 -8.04
N LYS A 119 8.43 -19.83 -7.24
CA LYS A 119 8.29 -20.25 -5.83
C LYS A 119 7.73 -19.12 -4.97
N TYR A 120 8.22 -17.86 -5.19
CA TYR A 120 7.73 -16.68 -4.50
C TYR A 120 6.25 -16.42 -4.87
N LEU A 121 5.93 -16.44 -6.17
CA LEU A 121 4.58 -16.19 -6.67
C LEU A 121 3.54 -17.16 -6.06
N LYS A 122 3.90 -18.42 -5.85
CA LYS A 122 2.98 -19.42 -5.26
C LYS A 122 2.63 -19.14 -3.81
N ARG A 123 3.52 -18.47 -3.06
CA ARG A 123 3.39 -18.26 -1.60
C ARG A 123 3.02 -16.83 -1.23
N SER A 124 2.85 -15.95 -2.21
CA SER A 124 2.54 -14.53 -2.04
C SER A 124 1.12 -14.21 -2.46
N VAL A 125 0.63 -13.06 -2.00
CA VAL A 125 -0.65 -12.44 -2.38
C VAL A 125 -0.41 -11.08 -3.04
N LEU A 126 -1.33 -10.63 -3.89
CA LEU A 126 -1.37 -9.23 -4.31
C LEU A 126 -1.91 -8.40 -3.15
N GLU A 127 -1.02 -7.68 -2.45
CA GLU A 127 -1.37 -7.02 -1.20
C GLU A 127 -1.98 -5.64 -1.40
N GLY A 128 -1.36 -4.82 -2.26
CA GLY A 128 -1.76 -3.43 -2.38
C GLY A 128 -1.45 -2.82 -3.74
N LEU A 129 -2.16 -1.74 -4.03
CA LEU A 129 -1.92 -0.86 -5.15
C LEU A 129 -2.36 0.54 -4.76
N VAL A 130 -1.48 1.53 -4.88
CA VAL A 130 -1.71 2.91 -4.48
C VAL A 130 -1.16 3.89 -5.51
N PHE A 131 -1.66 5.13 -5.50
CA PHE A 131 -1.13 6.21 -6.33
C PHE A 131 0.23 6.69 -5.79
N ASP A 132 1.21 6.84 -6.68
CA ASP A 132 2.51 7.41 -6.39
C ASP A 132 2.57 8.84 -6.92
N ASP A 133 2.27 9.79 -6.06
CA ASP A 133 2.25 11.21 -6.39
C ASP A 133 3.66 11.75 -6.69
N VAL A 134 4.67 11.29 -5.97
CA VAL A 134 6.05 11.74 -6.15
C VAL A 134 6.54 11.37 -7.54
N ARG A 135 6.50 10.08 -7.89
CA ARG A 135 6.93 9.62 -9.22
C ARG A 135 6.05 10.16 -10.35
N THR A 136 4.75 10.34 -10.12
CA THR A 136 3.84 10.98 -11.09
C THR A 136 4.29 12.40 -11.41
N ASN A 137 4.69 13.17 -10.39
CA ASN A 137 5.15 14.54 -10.57
C ASN A 137 6.54 14.62 -11.21
N GLU A 138 7.44 13.69 -10.90
CA GLU A 138 8.77 13.60 -11.48
C GLU A 138 8.73 13.18 -12.96
N ASN A 139 8.08 12.07 -13.26
CA ASN A 139 8.06 11.44 -14.58
C ASN A 139 7.02 12.05 -15.53
N LYS A 140 6.08 12.85 -14.99
CA LYS A 140 4.95 13.42 -15.76
C LYS A 140 4.03 12.35 -16.37
N GLU A 141 3.96 11.16 -15.75
CA GLU A 141 3.10 10.05 -16.12
C GLU A 141 2.39 9.49 -14.88
N LEU A 142 1.13 9.05 -15.06
CA LEU A 142 0.37 8.50 -13.95
C LEU A 142 1.04 7.23 -13.44
N THR A 143 1.61 7.31 -12.24
CA THR A 143 2.38 6.24 -11.63
C THR A 143 1.62 5.67 -10.42
N LEU A 144 1.60 4.35 -10.35
CA LEU A 144 1.03 3.60 -9.24
C LEU A 144 2.11 2.68 -8.67
N ALA A 145 2.12 2.49 -7.37
CA ALA A 145 2.96 1.51 -6.70
C ALA A 145 2.11 0.30 -6.30
N ALA A 146 2.64 -0.91 -6.53
CA ALA A 146 1.99 -2.15 -6.10
C ALA A 146 2.95 -3.01 -5.30
N SER A 147 2.40 -3.92 -4.48
CA SER A 147 3.17 -4.89 -3.71
C SER A 147 2.60 -6.30 -3.87
N VAL A 148 3.50 -7.25 -4.11
CA VAL A 148 3.24 -8.68 -4.01
C VAL A 148 4.02 -9.19 -2.79
N SER A 149 3.33 -9.73 -1.79
CA SER A 149 3.88 -9.93 -0.45
C SER A 149 3.67 -11.34 0.06
N TYR A 150 4.59 -11.83 0.88
CA TYR A 150 4.29 -12.97 1.74
C TYR A 150 3.29 -12.51 2.82
N PRO A 151 2.10 -13.14 2.88
CA PRO A 151 1.05 -12.66 3.76
C PRO A 151 1.47 -12.69 5.23
N MET A 152 1.06 -11.66 6.00
CA MET A 152 1.37 -11.46 7.42
C MET A 152 2.86 -11.29 7.74
N THR A 153 3.67 -10.88 6.77
CA THR A 153 5.09 -10.58 6.96
C THR A 153 5.44 -9.22 6.37
N ASP A 154 6.62 -8.69 6.70
CA ASP A 154 7.16 -7.48 6.08
C ASP A 154 7.88 -7.77 4.75
N LEU A 155 7.76 -9.00 4.24
CA LEU A 155 8.45 -9.44 3.02
C LEU A 155 7.57 -9.20 1.80
N TYR A 156 7.94 -8.24 0.97
CA TYR A 156 7.22 -7.91 -0.27
C TYR A 156 8.18 -7.55 -1.40
N ILE A 157 7.72 -7.70 -2.61
CA ILE A 157 8.40 -7.19 -3.81
C ILE A 157 7.58 -6.02 -4.34
N PRO A 158 8.17 -4.81 -4.38
CA PRO A 158 7.49 -3.63 -4.87
C PRO A 158 7.54 -3.54 -6.40
N PHE A 159 6.50 -2.94 -6.98
CA PHE A 159 6.34 -2.71 -8.41
C PHE A 159 5.91 -1.29 -8.71
N ILE A 160 6.38 -0.79 -9.85
CA ILE A 160 5.97 0.47 -10.45
C ILE A 160 5.06 0.13 -11.65
N LEU A 161 3.89 0.74 -11.67
CA LEU A 161 2.94 0.69 -12.78
C LEU A 161 2.81 2.10 -13.37
N VAL A 162 3.09 2.24 -14.65
CA VAL A 162 2.94 3.53 -15.34
C VAL A 162 1.82 3.43 -16.35
N VAL A 163 0.87 4.37 -16.25
CA VAL A 163 -0.23 4.52 -17.20
C VAL A 163 0.03 5.78 -18.05
N SER A 164 0.28 5.58 -19.33
CA SER A 164 0.55 6.65 -20.27
C SER A 164 -0.71 7.48 -20.57
N GLN A 165 -0.55 8.60 -21.29
CA GLN A 165 -1.65 9.49 -21.64
C GLN A 165 -2.69 8.85 -22.60
N ASP A 166 -2.29 7.82 -23.34
CA ASP A 166 -3.14 7.01 -24.21
C ASP A 166 -3.69 5.74 -23.54
N GLY A 167 -3.44 5.60 -22.20
CA GLY A 167 -3.98 4.51 -21.40
C GLY A 167 -3.19 3.19 -21.50
N LYS A 168 -1.97 3.20 -22.05
CA LYS A 168 -1.11 2.01 -22.05
C LYS A 168 -0.45 1.82 -20.70
N LEU A 169 -0.38 0.56 -20.27
CA LEU A 169 0.21 0.14 -19.02
C LEU A 169 1.61 -0.42 -19.25
N SER A 170 2.57 -0.02 -18.41
CA SER A 170 3.82 -0.74 -18.20
C SER A 170 3.98 -1.13 -16.73
N ILE A 171 4.63 -2.29 -16.48
CA ILE A 171 4.90 -2.82 -15.15
C ILE A 171 6.39 -3.13 -15.08
N SER A 172 7.05 -2.70 -13.99
CA SER A 172 8.44 -3.02 -13.68
C SER A 172 8.60 -3.25 -12.17
N LYS A 173 9.67 -3.92 -11.77
CA LYS A 173 10.08 -3.92 -10.35
C LYS A 173 10.50 -2.52 -9.95
N ASP A 174 10.29 -2.19 -8.69
CA ASP A 174 10.84 -0.98 -8.06
C ASP A 174 12.20 -1.31 -7.43
N GLU A 175 13.26 -1.08 -8.19
CA GLU A 175 14.63 -1.38 -7.74
C GLU A 175 15.16 -0.37 -6.71
N ASP A 176 14.56 0.84 -6.66
CA ASP A 176 14.96 1.90 -5.71
C ASP A 176 14.57 1.54 -4.27
N MET A 177 13.55 0.71 -4.09
CA MET A 177 13.08 0.27 -2.76
C MET A 177 13.93 -0.89 -2.18
N GLY A 178 14.95 -1.35 -2.90
CA GLY A 178 15.88 -2.38 -2.49
C GLY A 178 15.33 -3.80 -2.66
N GLU A 179 16.15 -4.71 -3.24
CA GLU A 179 15.86 -6.15 -3.22
C GLU A 179 15.89 -6.64 -1.77
N MET A 180 14.80 -7.25 -1.31
CA MET A 180 14.81 -7.90 -0.03
C MET A 180 15.74 -9.12 -0.05
N THR A 181 16.57 -9.23 0.97
CA THR A 181 17.73 -10.10 1.09
C THR A 181 17.48 -11.59 0.83
N PHE A 182 16.22 -12.05 0.95
CA PHE A 182 15.88 -13.47 0.80
C PHE A 182 15.83 -13.98 -0.65
N LEU A 183 15.77 -13.09 -1.66
CA LEU A 183 15.88 -13.51 -3.07
C LEU A 183 17.32 -13.92 -3.45
N LYS A 184 18.33 -13.51 -2.64
CA LYS A 184 19.74 -13.88 -2.87
C LYS A 184 20.10 -15.26 -2.35
N GLU A 185 19.43 -15.73 -1.30
CA GLU A 185 19.72 -17.04 -0.69
C GLU A 185 19.12 -18.24 -1.47
N GLU A 186 18.15 -18.00 -2.37
CA GLU A 186 17.53 -19.08 -3.16
C GLU A 186 18.26 -19.40 -4.47
N ASN A 187 19.32 -18.67 -4.82
CA ASN A 187 20.13 -18.88 -6.04
C ASN A 187 21.50 -19.52 -5.79
N GLU A 188 21.82 -19.95 -4.56
CA GLU A 188 22.95 -20.78 -4.20
C GLU A 188 22.50 -22.22 -3.90
#